data_8ff19d9cf1c721eec430aa01dc836bb3
#
_entry.id   8ff19d9cf1c721eec430aa01dc836bb3
#
_cell.length_a   1.000
_cell.length_b   1.000
_cell.length_c   1.000
_cell.angle_alpha   90.00
_cell.angle_beta   90.00
_cell.angle_gamma   90.00
#
_symmetry.space_group_name_H-M   'P 1'
#
loop_
_entity.id
_entity.type
_entity.pdbx_description
1 polymer ?
#
loop_
_entity_poly.entity_id
_entity_poly.type
_entity_poly.pdbx_seq_one_letter_code
_entity_poly.pdbx_strand_id
1 'polypeptide(L)'
;DGRPHYLMGCINEIGVKPEADNVSGLLGDVGLADYIREAYATLTPKGFIIRIGIDNFSAINTNYGMAYGDYILKKTADCIANTLNSNQKLFKLVSDEFMIVDFSGSNITEAIKIYMNCKKNVNKFIEDNNYKIMYTLSAGVIDASHIKDEDDSYIKLSEFALKQAKDSGKNTYYIYRNEDFEHYNRRMVINTALHNAVDDDFAGFEVYYQPIVDTKTYRLIGAEALMRFFMPDPDGGSPQFISPVEFIPLLEESGLIIPVGKWILEQSARQCAIWTKQIESFRINVNVSYIQVIKSDVLTD
;
A
#
# COMPACT_ATOMS: atom_id res chain seq x y z
N ASP A 1 -54.75 40.66 11.40
CA ASP A 1 -54.87 39.29 10.90
C ASP A 1 -53.56 38.53 11.21
N GLY A 2 -53.55 37.84 12.36
CA GLY A 2 -52.36 37.12 12.81
C GLY A 2 -52.25 35.71 12.24
N ARG A 3 -51.94 35.58 10.95
CA ARG A 3 -51.57 34.31 10.36
C ARG A 3 -50.04 34.22 10.20
N PRO A 4 -49.40 33.14 10.65
CA PRO A 4 -47.98 32.98 10.44
C PRO A 4 -47.66 32.79 8.97
N HIS A 5 -46.92 33.72 8.40
CA HIS A 5 -46.29 33.53 7.09
C HIS A 5 -45.13 32.54 7.26
N TYR A 6 -45.27 31.36 6.67
CA TYR A 6 -44.16 30.40 6.59
C TYR A 6 -43.13 30.97 5.62
N LEU A 7 -41.95 31.31 6.14
CA LEU A 7 -40.73 31.47 5.36
C LEU A 7 -40.28 30.08 4.96
N MET A 8 -40.56 29.66 3.75
CA MET A 8 -39.87 28.52 3.13
C MET A 8 -38.47 28.99 2.77
N GLY A 9 -37.51 28.83 3.67
CA GLY A 9 -36.11 28.93 3.35
C GLY A 9 -35.69 27.65 2.62
N CYS A 10 -35.41 27.73 1.33
CA CYS A 10 -34.59 26.73 0.70
C CYS A 10 -33.22 26.78 1.37
N ILE A 11 -32.89 25.80 2.21
CA ILE A 11 -31.53 25.54 2.60
C ILE A 11 -30.88 24.88 1.37
N ASN A 12 -30.33 25.71 0.48
CA ASN A 12 -29.33 25.22 -0.41
C ASN A 12 -28.18 24.80 0.49
N GLU A 13 -27.81 23.51 0.53
CA GLU A 13 -26.49 23.09 0.96
C GLU A 13 -25.53 24.00 0.19
N ILE A 14 -24.78 24.80 0.93
CA ILE A 14 -23.64 25.51 0.37
C ILE A 14 -22.60 24.42 0.16
N GLY A 15 -22.73 23.68 -0.95
CA GLY A 15 -21.71 22.74 -1.39
C GLY A 15 -20.42 23.51 -1.53
N VAL A 16 -19.35 23.01 -0.97
CA VAL A 16 -17.99 23.54 -1.17
C VAL A 16 -17.80 23.54 -2.70
N LYS A 17 -17.73 24.74 -3.31
CA LYS A 17 -17.44 24.81 -4.74
C LYS A 17 -16.10 24.17 -4.98
N PRO A 18 -15.97 23.25 -5.97
CA PRO A 18 -14.67 22.67 -6.29
C PRO A 18 -13.72 23.81 -6.66
N GLU A 19 -12.72 24.02 -5.80
CA GLU A 19 -11.66 25.01 -6.06
C GLU A 19 -10.61 24.36 -6.96
N ALA A 20 -10.14 25.16 -7.94
CA ALA A 20 -9.04 24.74 -8.79
C ALA A 20 -7.72 24.85 -7.99
N ASP A 21 -6.85 23.88 -8.18
CA ASP A 21 -5.49 23.89 -7.62
C ASP A 21 -4.72 25.12 -8.14
N ASN A 22 -4.15 25.89 -7.23
CA ASN A 22 -3.50 27.18 -7.54
C ASN A 22 -2.26 27.03 -8.43
N VAL A 23 -1.62 25.88 -8.46
CA VAL A 23 -0.39 25.61 -9.22
C VAL A 23 -0.74 25.09 -10.62
N SER A 24 -1.54 24.05 -10.71
CA SER A 24 -1.89 23.39 -11.97
C SER A 24 -3.10 24.01 -12.67
N GLY A 25 -3.99 24.65 -11.92
CA GLY A 25 -5.28 25.15 -12.42
C GLY A 25 -6.34 24.06 -12.63
N LEU A 26 -6.06 22.82 -12.23
CA LEU A 26 -6.96 21.67 -12.35
C LEU A 26 -7.92 21.58 -11.16
N LEU A 27 -9.07 20.97 -11.34
CA LEU A 27 -9.95 20.63 -10.22
C LEU A 27 -9.26 19.59 -9.32
N GLY A 28 -9.44 19.76 -8.00
CA GLY A 28 -8.90 18.85 -6.97
C GLY A 28 -9.84 17.70 -6.62
N ASP A 29 -9.61 17.10 -5.45
CA ASP A 29 -10.33 15.93 -4.93
C ASP A 29 -11.85 16.14 -4.87
N VAL A 30 -12.30 17.33 -4.47
CA VAL A 30 -13.73 17.67 -4.40
C VAL A 30 -14.38 17.61 -5.80
N GLY A 31 -13.72 18.22 -6.80
CA GLY A 31 -14.21 18.20 -8.17
C GLY A 31 -14.16 16.79 -8.79
N LEU A 32 -13.20 15.98 -8.41
CA LEU A 32 -13.12 14.56 -8.79
C LEU A 32 -14.29 13.77 -8.18
N ALA A 33 -14.54 13.91 -6.88
CA ALA A 33 -15.61 13.22 -6.18
C ALA A 33 -16.99 13.57 -6.77
N ASP A 34 -17.25 14.86 -7.05
CA ASP A 34 -18.47 15.31 -7.68
C ASP A 34 -18.64 14.71 -9.09
N TYR A 35 -17.56 14.71 -9.89
CA TYR A 35 -17.58 14.12 -11.24
C TYR A 35 -17.89 12.62 -11.22
N ILE A 36 -17.27 11.87 -10.31
CA ILE A 36 -17.50 10.43 -10.17
C ILE A 36 -18.94 10.16 -9.69
N ARG A 37 -19.41 10.89 -8.68
CA ARG A 37 -20.79 10.75 -8.17
C ARG A 37 -21.83 11.00 -9.26
N GLU A 38 -21.66 12.05 -10.07
CA GLU A 38 -22.54 12.37 -11.17
C GLU A 38 -22.54 11.26 -12.25
N ALA A 39 -21.38 10.71 -12.57
CA ALA A 39 -21.24 9.62 -13.52
C ALA A 39 -21.97 8.35 -13.03
N TYR A 40 -21.82 7.98 -11.77
CA TYR A 40 -22.49 6.81 -11.18
C TYR A 40 -24.00 6.99 -11.00
N ALA A 41 -24.47 8.21 -10.76
CA ALA A 41 -25.91 8.52 -10.65
C ALA A 41 -26.66 8.34 -11.98
N THR A 42 -25.97 8.44 -13.11
CA THR A 42 -26.58 8.44 -14.44
C THR A 42 -26.38 7.13 -15.21
N LEU A 43 -25.27 6.44 -15.03
CA LEU A 43 -24.88 5.25 -15.81
C LEU A 43 -23.97 4.33 -14.95
N THR A 44 -23.95 3.04 -15.27
CA THR A 44 -22.85 2.18 -14.80
C THR A 44 -21.60 2.56 -15.58
N PRO A 45 -20.59 3.20 -14.96
CA PRO A 45 -19.40 3.66 -15.67
C PRO A 45 -18.67 2.52 -16.36
N LYS A 46 -18.27 2.75 -17.61
CA LYS A 46 -17.42 1.85 -18.37
C LYS A 46 -16.23 2.64 -18.87
N GLY A 47 -15.04 2.13 -18.65
CA GLY A 47 -13.81 2.82 -19.02
C GLY A 47 -12.71 2.56 -18.00
N PHE A 48 -11.96 3.60 -17.66
CA PHE A 48 -10.80 3.46 -16.78
C PHE A 48 -10.52 4.71 -15.95
N ILE A 49 -9.74 4.49 -14.91
CA ILE A 49 -9.07 5.54 -14.13
C ILE A 49 -7.56 5.31 -14.20
N ILE A 50 -6.77 6.38 -14.36
CA ILE A 50 -5.32 6.34 -14.27
C ILE A 50 -4.90 7.33 -13.18
N ARG A 51 -4.24 6.86 -12.12
CA ARG A 51 -3.55 7.69 -11.14
C ARG A 51 -2.07 7.77 -11.50
N ILE A 52 -1.57 8.96 -11.73
CA ILE A 52 -0.18 9.22 -12.16
C ILE A 52 0.52 9.98 -11.04
N GLY A 53 1.72 9.56 -10.66
CA GLY A 53 2.57 10.25 -9.72
C GLY A 53 3.95 10.57 -10.32
N ILE A 54 4.52 11.72 -9.92
CA ILE A 54 5.89 12.08 -10.26
C ILE A 54 6.85 11.30 -9.35
N ASP A 55 7.76 10.56 -9.95
CA ASP A 55 8.73 9.78 -9.18
C ASP A 55 9.77 10.68 -8.50
N ASN A 56 10.01 10.42 -7.21
CA ASN A 56 10.99 11.14 -6.38
C ASN A 56 10.75 12.67 -6.28
N PHE A 57 9.50 13.12 -6.34
CA PHE A 57 9.15 14.54 -6.32
C PHE A 57 9.68 15.28 -5.07
N SER A 58 9.70 14.63 -3.90
CA SER A 58 10.27 15.21 -2.68
C SER A 58 11.76 15.57 -2.84
N ALA A 59 12.53 14.77 -3.59
CA ALA A 59 13.92 15.09 -3.88
C ALA A 59 14.07 16.32 -4.78
N ILE A 60 13.12 16.57 -5.68
CA ILE A 60 13.09 17.80 -6.49
C ILE A 60 12.91 19.00 -5.56
N ASN A 61 11.92 18.96 -4.66
CA ASN A 61 11.69 20.04 -3.69
C ASN A 61 12.89 20.28 -2.77
N THR A 62 13.52 19.22 -2.30
CA THR A 62 14.68 19.32 -1.41
C THR A 62 15.90 19.94 -2.12
N ASN A 63 16.16 19.55 -3.36
CA ASN A 63 17.35 19.97 -4.08
C ASN A 63 17.21 21.34 -4.77
N TYR A 64 15.99 21.70 -5.22
CA TYR A 64 15.75 22.87 -6.08
C TYR A 64 14.74 23.87 -5.50
N GLY A 65 14.13 23.53 -4.36
CA GLY A 65 13.14 24.38 -3.66
C GLY A 65 11.70 24.19 -4.17
N MET A 66 10.74 24.60 -3.33
CA MET A 66 9.29 24.45 -3.58
C MET A 66 8.83 25.12 -4.87
N ALA A 67 9.30 26.35 -5.14
CA ALA A 67 8.91 27.08 -6.34
C ALA A 67 9.28 26.35 -7.65
N TYR A 68 10.38 25.59 -7.60
CA TYR A 68 10.76 24.76 -8.74
C TYR A 68 9.92 23.50 -8.84
N GLY A 69 9.57 22.89 -7.70
CA GLY A 69 8.62 21.79 -7.65
C GLY A 69 7.25 22.18 -8.22
N ASP A 70 6.74 23.36 -7.87
CA ASP A 70 5.49 23.91 -8.42
C ASP A 70 5.57 24.09 -9.95
N TYR A 71 6.72 24.58 -10.44
CA TYR A 71 6.97 24.66 -11.88
C TYR A 71 6.91 23.30 -12.56
N ILE A 72 7.55 22.27 -11.97
CA ILE A 72 7.51 20.90 -12.49
C ILE A 72 6.09 20.31 -12.44
N LEU A 73 5.34 20.53 -11.34
CA LEU A 73 3.95 20.12 -11.22
C LEU A 73 3.09 20.71 -12.35
N LYS A 74 3.20 22.01 -12.58
CA LYS A 74 2.46 22.69 -13.65
C LYS A 74 2.83 22.15 -15.03
N LYS A 75 4.12 21.97 -15.31
CA LYS A 75 4.58 21.43 -16.60
C LYS A 75 4.18 19.99 -16.81
N THR A 76 4.17 19.18 -15.76
CA THR A 76 3.66 17.81 -15.81
C THR A 76 2.15 17.79 -16.11
N ALA A 77 1.38 18.65 -15.44
CA ALA A 77 -0.04 18.81 -15.72
C ALA A 77 -0.30 19.19 -17.20
N ASP A 78 0.45 20.16 -17.73
CA ASP A 78 0.38 20.59 -19.14
C ASP A 78 0.73 19.39 -20.09
N CYS A 79 1.78 18.64 -19.78
CA CYS A 79 2.19 17.46 -20.55
C CYS A 79 1.11 16.38 -20.58
N ILE A 80 0.46 16.14 -19.45
CA ILE A 80 -0.65 15.18 -19.35
C ILE A 80 -1.86 15.69 -20.13
N ALA A 81 -2.30 16.94 -19.87
CA ALA A 81 -3.46 17.52 -20.51
C ALA A 81 -3.38 17.50 -22.04
N ASN A 82 -2.18 17.71 -22.61
CA ASN A 82 -1.92 17.67 -24.04
C ASN A 82 -2.03 16.25 -24.67
N THR A 83 -2.17 15.21 -23.85
CA THR A 83 -2.41 13.84 -24.36
C THR A 83 -3.88 13.45 -24.40
N LEU A 84 -4.73 14.22 -23.73
CA LEU A 84 -6.12 13.87 -23.48
C LEU A 84 -7.05 14.38 -24.58
N ASN A 85 -8.10 13.63 -24.83
CA ASN A 85 -9.22 14.04 -25.68
C ASN A 85 -10.40 14.59 -24.82
N SER A 86 -11.49 15.00 -25.47
CA SER A 86 -12.66 15.61 -24.81
C SER A 86 -13.40 14.70 -23.82
N ASN A 87 -13.25 13.38 -23.96
CA ASN A 87 -13.91 12.39 -23.10
C ASN A 87 -13.15 12.14 -21.80
N GLN A 88 -11.88 12.54 -21.74
CA GLN A 88 -11.00 12.33 -20.62
C GLN A 88 -10.94 13.58 -19.74
N LYS A 89 -11.08 13.39 -18.45
CA LYS A 89 -10.99 14.46 -17.45
C LYS A 89 -9.73 14.28 -16.62
N LEU A 90 -9.04 15.39 -16.35
CA LEU A 90 -7.83 15.44 -15.56
C LEU A 90 -8.08 16.19 -14.26
N PHE A 91 -7.66 15.59 -13.16
CA PHE A 91 -7.77 16.15 -11.81
C PHE A 91 -6.40 16.17 -11.14
N LYS A 92 -6.18 17.15 -10.25
CA LYS A 92 -5.02 17.23 -9.37
C LYS A 92 -5.39 16.62 -8.02
N LEU A 93 -4.62 15.61 -7.60
CA LEU A 93 -4.73 15.04 -6.27
C LEU A 93 -3.71 15.67 -5.31
N VAL A 94 -3.62 15.13 -4.12
CA VAL A 94 -2.67 15.60 -3.10
C VAL A 94 -1.22 15.46 -3.60
N SER A 95 -0.35 16.39 -3.21
CA SER A 95 1.08 16.38 -3.49
C SER A 95 1.43 16.39 -4.99
N ASP A 96 2.02 15.32 -5.50
CA ASP A 96 2.57 15.19 -6.86
C ASP A 96 1.73 14.29 -7.78
N GLU A 97 0.47 14.04 -7.41
CA GLU A 97 -0.36 13.06 -8.10
C GLU A 97 -1.48 13.71 -8.93
N PHE A 98 -1.82 13.05 -10.01
CA PHE A 98 -2.87 13.41 -10.94
C PHE A 98 -3.78 12.22 -11.19
N MET A 99 -5.05 12.48 -11.53
CA MET A 99 -5.97 11.44 -11.91
C MET A 99 -6.63 11.76 -13.25
N ILE A 100 -6.59 10.79 -14.15
CA ILE A 100 -7.29 10.81 -15.42
C ILE A 100 -8.49 9.86 -15.29
N VAL A 101 -9.66 10.35 -15.65
CA VAL A 101 -10.90 9.56 -15.67
C VAL A 101 -11.48 9.55 -17.08
N ASP A 102 -11.77 8.37 -17.60
CA ASP A 102 -12.49 8.16 -18.85
C ASP A 102 -13.62 7.15 -18.63
N PHE A 103 -14.86 7.63 -18.67
CA PHE A 103 -16.05 6.79 -18.54
C PHE A 103 -16.84 6.68 -19.86
N SER A 104 -16.19 6.94 -20.99
CA SER A 104 -16.81 6.87 -22.33
C SER A 104 -16.90 5.45 -22.92
N GLY A 105 -16.46 4.44 -22.19
CA GLY A 105 -16.42 3.04 -22.65
C GLY A 105 -15.09 2.61 -23.26
N SER A 106 -14.06 3.44 -23.13
CA SER A 106 -12.68 3.12 -23.53
C SER A 106 -12.12 1.96 -22.70
N ASN A 107 -11.15 1.23 -23.24
CA ASN A 107 -10.57 0.06 -22.61
C ASN A 107 -9.18 0.34 -21.98
N ILE A 108 -8.66 -0.61 -21.19
CA ILE A 108 -7.35 -0.54 -20.54
C ILE A 108 -6.20 -0.32 -21.54
N THR A 109 -6.30 -0.82 -22.76
CA THR A 109 -5.27 -0.59 -23.78
C THR A 109 -5.14 0.89 -24.12
N GLU A 110 -6.25 1.63 -24.14
CA GLU A 110 -6.23 3.07 -24.33
C GLU A 110 -5.60 3.80 -23.15
N ALA A 111 -5.92 3.38 -21.90
CA ALA A 111 -5.28 3.90 -20.70
C ALA A 111 -3.75 3.77 -20.75
N ILE A 112 -3.24 2.61 -21.19
CA ILE A 112 -1.80 2.37 -21.35
C ILE A 112 -1.20 3.32 -22.40
N LYS A 113 -1.86 3.50 -23.54
CA LYS A 113 -1.40 4.44 -24.56
C LYS A 113 -1.33 5.88 -24.06
N ILE A 114 -2.34 6.32 -23.28
CA ILE A 114 -2.33 7.64 -22.66
C ILE A 114 -1.13 7.78 -21.73
N TYR A 115 -0.89 6.82 -20.85
CA TYR A 115 0.29 6.84 -19.97
C TYR A 115 1.60 6.92 -20.77
N MET A 116 1.75 6.11 -21.83
CA MET A 116 2.96 6.13 -22.67
C MET A 116 3.15 7.48 -23.37
N ASN A 117 2.06 8.12 -23.82
CA ASN A 117 2.12 9.44 -24.40
C ASN A 117 2.46 10.52 -23.34
N CYS A 118 1.95 10.41 -22.13
CA CYS A 118 2.35 11.28 -21.00
C CYS A 118 3.86 11.19 -20.75
N LYS A 119 4.42 9.99 -20.66
CA LYS A 119 5.87 9.79 -20.54
C LYS A 119 6.64 10.43 -21.69
N LYS A 120 6.20 10.23 -22.92
CA LYS A 120 6.83 10.80 -24.10
C LYS A 120 6.85 12.33 -24.05
N ASN A 121 5.73 12.96 -23.64
CA ASN A 121 5.65 14.40 -23.54
C ASN A 121 6.53 14.96 -22.41
N VAL A 122 6.60 14.26 -21.27
CA VAL A 122 7.49 14.62 -20.17
C VAL A 122 8.96 14.47 -20.57
N ASN A 123 9.34 13.39 -21.23
CA ASN A 123 10.70 13.21 -21.73
C ASN A 123 11.09 14.31 -22.72
N LYS A 124 10.19 14.67 -23.66
CA LYS A 124 10.40 15.80 -24.56
C LYS A 124 10.58 17.11 -23.81
N PHE A 125 9.75 17.39 -22.81
CA PHE A 125 9.90 18.58 -21.97
C PHE A 125 11.26 18.61 -21.26
N ILE A 126 11.74 17.47 -20.74
CA ILE A 126 13.07 17.35 -20.12
C ILE A 126 14.18 17.64 -21.14
N GLU A 127 14.09 17.08 -22.34
CA GLU A 127 15.04 17.28 -23.45
C GLU A 127 15.10 18.77 -23.87
N ASP A 128 13.94 19.39 -24.08
CA ASP A 128 13.80 20.81 -24.44
C ASP A 128 14.38 21.75 -23.36
N ASN A 129 14.49 21.30 -22.12
CA ASN A 129 15.11 22.01 -21.01
C ASN A 129 16.55 21.56 -20.69
N ASN A 130 17.25 20.94 -21.65
CA ASN A 130 18.63 20.50 -21.55
C ASN A 130 18.92 19.60 -20.34
N TYR A 131 18.00 18.70 -19.97
CA TYR A 131 18.16 17.72 -18.89
C TYR A 131 18.54 18.33 -17.52
N LYS A 132 18.15 19.56 -17.27
CA LYS A 132 18.44 20.22 -15.98
C LYS A 132 17.87 19.47 -14.80
N ILE A 133 16.72 18.82 -14.99
CA ILE A 133 16.13 17.88 -14.03
C ILE A 133 15.64 16.67 -14.80
N MET A 134 15.94 15.50 -14.24
CA MET A 134 15.40 14.23 -14.71
C MET A 134 14.42 13.69 -13.69
N TYR A 135 13.20 13.44 -14.13
CA TYR A 135 12.18 12.76 -13.35
C TYR A 135 11.35 11.83 -14.26
N THR A 136 10.65 10.91 -13.66
CA THR A 136 9.82 9.95 -14.37
C THR A 136 8.40 9.95 -13.80
N LEU A 137 7.50 9.27 -14.48
CA LEU A 137 6.13 9.08 -14.05
C LEU A 137 5.86 7.60 -13.78
N SER A 138 5.20 7.32 -12.67
CA SER A 138 4.59 6.01 -12.41
C SER A 138 3.08 6.13 -12.48
N ALA A 139 2.37 5.05 -12.86
CA ALA A 139 0.92 5.07 -12.96
C ALA A 139 0.26 3.81 -12.43
N GLY A 140 -0.86 3.98 -11.73
CA GLY A 140 -1.83 2.92 -11.43
C GLY A 140 -3.01 3.02 -12.37
N VAL A 141 -3.40 1.93 -13.00
CA VAL A 141 -4.51 1.85 -13.98
C VAL A 141 -5.59 0.93 -13.43
N ILE A 142 -6.84 1.39 -13.43
CA ILE A 142 -8.00 0.64 -12.95
C ILE A 142 -9.05 0.60 -14.05
N ASP A 143 -9.60 -0.58 -14.31
CA ASP A 143 -10.84 -0.70 -15.08
C ASP A 143 -12.02 -0.24 -14.23
N ALA A 144 -12.91 0.58 -14.79
CA ALA A 144 -14.05 1.13 -14.07
C ALA A 144 -15.00 0.05 -13.51
N SER A 145 -14.99 -1.16 -14.09
CA SER A 145 -15.80 -2.29 -13.58
C SER A 145 -15.38 -2.78 -12.19
N HIS A 146 -14.17 -2.46 -11.73
CA HIS A 146 -13.70 -2.77 -10.38
C HIS A 146 -14.17 -1.78 -9.32
N ILE A 147 -14.68 -0.63 -9.73
CA ILE A 147 -15.18 0.42 -8.83
C ILE A 147 -16.61 0.09 -8.49
N LYS A 148 -16.86 -0.24 -7.22
CA LYS A 148 -18.20 -0.53 -6.71
C LYS A 148 -18.70 0.71 -6.00
N ASP A 149 -19.81 1.26 -6.52
CA ASP A 149 -20.59 2.36 -5.95
C ASP A 149 -19.83 3.65 -5.53
N GLU A 150 -20.59 4.60 -4.98
CA GLU A 150 -20.20 5.97 -4.60
C GLU A 150 -19.10 6.05 -3.51
N ASP A 151 -18.68 4.91 -2.94
CA ASP A 151 -17.63 4.84 -1.95
C ASP A 151 -16.26 5.20 -2.55
N ASP A 152 -15.38 5.81 -1.75
CA ASP A 152 -14.00 6.18 -2.06
C ASP A 152 -13.11 5.00 -2.52
N SER A 153 -13.71 3.91 -3.01
CA SER A 153 -13.03 2.73 -3.50
C SER A 153 -12.04 3.07 -4.62
N TYR A 154 -12.41 3.98 -5.55
CA TYR A 154 -11.54 4.41 -6.65
C TYR A 154 -10.24 5.06 -6.14
N ILE A 155 -10.28 5.79 -5.02
CA ILE A 155 -9.10 6.38 -4.38
C ILE A 155 -8.19 5.26 -3.89
N LYS A 156 -8.71 4.34 -3.07
CA LYS A 156 -7.93 3.22 -2.47
C LYS A 156 -7.33 2.31 -3.53
N LEU A 157 -8.14 1.92 -4.53
CA LEU A 157 -7.67 1.03 -5.60
C LEU A 157 -6.61 1.69 -6.48
N SER A 158 -6.79 2.99 -6.81
CA SER A 158 -5.81 3.73 -7.63
C SER A 158 -4.51 4.00 -6.88
N GLU A 159 -4.59 4.27 -5.57
CA GLU A 159 -3.43 4.44 -4.71
C GLU A 159 -2.63 3.13 -4.61
N PHE A 160 -3.31 2.02 -4.36
CA PHE A 160 -2.68 0.71 -4.38
C PHE A 160 -1.98 0.43 -5.72
N ALA A 161 -2.67 0.66 -6.84
CA ALA A 161 -2.11 0.42 -8.16
C ALA A 161 -0.88 1.31 -8.45
N LEU A 162 -0.93 2.60 -8.08
CA LEU A 162 0.22 3.49 -8.21
C LEU A 162 1.38 3.05 -7.31
N LYS A 163 1.10 2.64 -6.08
CA LYS A 163 2.11 2.09 -5.17
C LYS A 163 2.79 0.87 -5.77
N GLN A 164 2.04 -0.08 -6.32
CA GLN A 164 2.60 -1.26 -7.00
C GLN A 164 3.54 -0.87 -8.16
N ALA A 165 3.18 0.14 -8.95
CA ALA A 165 4.05 0.66 -10.01
C ALA A 165 5.34 1.27 -9.44
N LYS A 166 5.25 2.06 -8.37
CA LYS A 166 6.43 2.67 -7.69
C LYS A 166 7.33 1.59 -7.07
N ASP A 167 6.77 0.58 -6.44
CA ASP A 167 7.50 -0.53 -5.79
C ASP A 167 8.15 -1.47 -6.83
N SER A 168 7.58 -1.59 -8.02
CA SER A 168 8.15 -2.37 -9.15
C SER A 168 9.32 -1.68 -9.86
N GLY A 169 9.87 -0.60 -9.29
CA GLY A 169 11.06 0.07 -9.82
C GLY A 169 10.79 1.45 -10.42
N LYS A 170 9.58 1.98 -10.29
CA LYS A 170 9.15 3.30 -10.82
C LYS A 170 9.21 3.38 -12.35
N ASN A 171 8.89 4.54 -12.92
CA ASN A 171 8.90 4.78 -14.39
C ASN A 171 8.10 3.75 -15.20
N THR A 172 7.06 3.19 -14.60
CA THR A 172 6.22 2.12 -15.14
C THR A 172 4.76 2.31 -14.77
N TYR A 173 3.91 1.44 -15.24
CA TYR A 173 2.51 1.39 -14.82
C TYR A 173 2.18 0.01 -14.25
N TYR A 174 1.13 -0.02 -13.42
CA TYR A 174 0.54 -1.24 -12.89
C TYR A 174 -0.96 -1.25 -13.17
N ILE A 175 -1.48 -2.37 -13.69
CA ILE A 175 -2.91 -2.57 -13.90
C ILE A 175 -3.45 -3.26 -12.66
N TYR A 176 -4.44 -2.66 -12.03
CA TYR A 176 -5.11 -3.20 -10.85
C TYR A 176 -5.64 -4.62 -11.08
N ARG A 177 -5.41 -5.47 -10.09
CA ARG A 177 -5.96 -6.82 -9.99
C ARG A 177 -6.52 -7.02 -8.59
N ASN A 178 -7.74 -7.55 -8.50
CA ASN A 178 -8.40 -7.77 -7.22
C ASN A 178 -7.61 -8.71 -6.30
N GLU A 179 -7.05 -9.78 -6.86
CA GLU A 179 -6.26 -10.77 -6.13
C GLU A 179 -5.04 -10.16 -5.44
N ASP A 180 -4.32 -9.28 -6.13
CA ASP A 180 -3.15 -8.59 -5.59
C ASP A 180 -3.55 -7.60 -4.48
N PHE A 181 -4.71 -6.95 -4.61
CA PHE A 181 -5.24 -6.05 -3.59
C PHE A 181 -5.72 -6.80 -2.34
N GLU A 182 -6.39 -7.92 -2.50
CA GLU A 182 -6.78 -8.80 -1.38
C GLU A 182 -5.55 -9.31 -0.63
N HIS A 183 -4.52 -9.75 -1.37
CA HIS A 183 -3.25 -10.16 -0.78
C HIS A 183 -2.56 -9.02 -0.02
N TYR A 184 -2.54 -7.82 -0.59
CA TYR A 184 -2.00 -6.63 0.07
C TYR A 184 -2.75 -6.31 1.37
N ASN A 185 -4.09 -6.30 1.34
CA ASN A 185 -4.91 -6.06 2.53
C ASN A 185 -4.65 -7.12 3.61
N ARG A 186 -4.58 -8.41 3.22
CA ARG A 186 -4.26 -9.49 4.15
C ARG A 186 -2.91 -9.27 4.82
N ARG A 187 -1.87 -8.91 4.06
CA ARG A 187 -0.54 -8.58 4.62
C ARG A 187 -0.59 -7.42 5.61
N MET A 188 -1.37 -6.38 5.31
CA MET A 188 -1.54 -5.23 6.21
C MET A 188 -2.21 -5.63 7.53
N VAL A 189 -3.27 -6.46 7.47
CA VAL A 189 -3.96 -6.98 8.66
C VAL A 189 -3.00 -7.81 9.52
N ILE A 190 -2.26 -8.74 8.90
CA ILE A 190 -1.30 -9.58 9.64
C ILE A 190 -0.19 -8.70 10.24
N ASN A 191 0.36 -7.75 9.48
CA ASN A 191 1.42 -6.87 9.99
C ASN A 191 0.95 -6.05 11.22
N THR A 192 -0.25 -5.51 11.17
CA THR A 192 -0.84 -4.81 12.32
C THR A 192 -1.00 -5.74 13.53
N ALA A 193 -1.49 -6.97 13.30
CA ALA A 193 -1.64 -7.96 14.37
C ALA A 193 -0.28 -8.35 14.98
N LEU A 194 0.78 -8.45 14.19
CA LEU A 194 2.14 -8.75 14.67
C LEU A 194 2.70 -7.62 15.56
N HIS A 195 2.48 -6.34 15.18
CA HIS A 195 2.85 -5.20 16.03
C HIS A 195 2.12 -5.24 17.37
N ASN A 196 0.80 -5.40 17.34
CA ASN A 196 -0.01 -5.50 18.54
C ASN A 196 0.42 -6.67 19.44
N ALA A 197 0.72 -7.83 18.85
CA ALA A 197 1.18 -9.01 19.57
C ALA A 197 2.52 -8.77 20.29
N VAL A 198 3.46 -8.07 19.67
CA VAL A 198 4.75 -7.72 20.29
C VAL A 198 4.56 -6.73 21.44
N ASP A 199 3.67 -5.74 21.27
CA ASP A 199 3.35 -4.77 22.30
C ASP A 199 2.56 -5.39 23.49
N ASP A 200 1.84 -6.48 23.25
CA ASP A 200 1.08 -7.25 24.27
C ASP A 200 1.85 -8.53 24.70
N ASP A 201 3.11 -8.38 25.05
CA ASP A 201 3.98 -9.45 25.58
C ASP A 201 3.96 -10.73 24.75
N PHE A 202 4.03 -10.58 23.42
CA PHE A 202 4.03 -11.65 22.43
C PHE A 202 2.75 -12.50 22.39
N ALA A 203 1.61 -11.92 22.75
CA ALA A 203 0.31 -12.60 22.71
C ALA A 203 0.03 -13.21 21.33
N GLY A 204 -0.39 -14.47 21.30
CA GLY A 204 -0.66 -15.21 20.08
C GLY A 204 0.58 -15.90 19.46
N PHE A 205 1.80 -15.59 19.93
CA PHE A 205 2.97 -16.38 19.56
C PHE A 205 3.09 -17.63 20.43
N GLU A 206 3.37 -18.75 19.79
CA GLU A 206 3.63 -20.05 20.44
C GLU A 206 4.88 -20.70 19.86
N VAL A 207 5.54 -21.53 20.69
CA VAL A 207 6.68 -22.32 20.24
C VAL A 207 6.28 -23.79 20.20
N TYR A 208 6.31 -24.36 19.00
CA TYR A 208 6.11 -25.78 18.77
C TYR A 208 7.46 -26.47 18.64
N TYR A 209 7.53 -27.71 19.09
CA TYR A 209 8.78 -28.46 19.09
C TYR A 209 8.68 -29.70 18.24
N GLN A 210 9.43 -29.77 17.16
CA GLN A 210 9.51 -30.93 16.30
C GLN A 210 10.62 -31.85 16.81
N PRO A 211 10.31 -33.13 17.17
CA PRO A 211 11.31 -34.02 17.74
C PRO A 211 12.40 -34.42 16.73
N ILE A 212 13.64 -34.46 17.21
CA ILE A 212 14.80 -34.96 16.47
C ILE A 212 15.23 -36.29 17.11
N VAL A 213 15.25 -37.36 16.32
CA VAL A 213 15.62 -38.71 16.76
C VAL A 213 16.93 -39.16 16.11
N ASP A 214 17.72 -39.91 16.85
CA ASP A 214 18.89 -40.60 16.31
C ASP A 214 18.46 -41.75 15.39
N THR A 215 18.94 -41.77 14.16
CA THR A 215 18.50 -42.72 13.12
C THR A 215 18.94 -44.16 13.37
N LYS A 216 19.91 -44.42 14.24
CA LYS A 216 20.42 -45.74 14.58
C LYS A 216 19.74 -46.34 15.80
N THR A 217 19.51 -45.52 16.81
CA THR A 217 18.94 -45.94 18.09
C THR A 217 17.46 -45.62 18.26
N TYR A 218 16.89 -44.78 17.37
CA TYR A 218 15.53 -44.28 17.45
C TYR A 218 15.24 -43.53 18.77
N ARG A 219 16.28 -43.08 19.47
CA ARG A 219 16.09 -42.28 20.70
C ARG A 219 15.93 -40.80 20.37
N LEU A 220 15.10 -40.16 21.16
CA LEU A 220 14.95 -38.71 21.12
C LEU A 220 16.24 -38.05 21.61
N ILE A 221 16.82 -37.17 20.78
CA ILE A 221 18.10 -36.50 21.07
C ILE A 221 17.99 -34.97 21.09
N GLY A 222 16.84 -34.43 20.62
CA GLY A 222 16.62 -33.00 20.57
C GLY A 222 15.28 -32.64 19.96
N ALA A 223 15.09 -31.36 19.72
CA ALA A 223 13.93 -30.84 18.99
C ALA A 223 14.33 -29.60 18.17
N GLU A 224 13.55 -29.29 17.17
CA GLU A 224 13.58 -27.99 16.49
C GLU A 224 12.43 -27.12 17.04
N ALA A 225 12.76 -25.91 17.46
CA ALA A 225 11.77 -24.91 17.88
C ALA A 225 11.19 -24.21 16.66
N LEU A 226 9.91 -24.31 16.50
CA LEU A 226 9.15 -23.79 15.36
C LEU A 226 8.11 -22.78 15.85
N MET A 227 8.32 -21.53 15.48
CA MET A 227 7.39 -20.44 15.83
C MET A 227 6.04 -20.64 15.16
N ARG A 228 4.97 -20.37 15.90
CA ARG A 228 3.58 -20.30 15.43
C ARG A 228 3.00 -18.96 15.83
N PHE A 229 2.09 -18.46 15.00
CA PHE A 229 1.34 -17.24 15.31
C PHE A 229 -0.15 -17.47 15.09
N PHE A 230 -0.92 -17.17 16.11
CA PHE A 230 -2.36 -17.23 16.13
C PHE A 230 -2.90 -15.81 16.29
N MET A 231 -3.35 -15.22 15.18
CA MET A 231 -3.90 -13.88 15.16
C MET A 231 -5.26 -13.87 15.88
N PRO A 232 -5.45 -12.99 16.88
CA PRO A 232 -6.74 -12.84 17.56
C PRO A 232 -7.84 -12.48 16.58
N ASP A 233 -9.04 -13.03 16.79
CA ASP A 233 -10.23 -12.60 16.06
C ASP A 233 -10.77 -11.32 16.71
N PRO A 234 -10.90 -10.20 15.95
CA PRO A 234 -11.42 -8.94 16.49
C PRO A 234 -12.84 -9.06 17.05
N ASP A 235 -13.64 -9.98 16.57
CA ASP A 235 -15.02 -10.22 16.98
C ASP A 235 -15.13 -11.21 18.17
N GLY A 236 -13.99 -11.64 18.75
CA GLY A 236 -13.93 -12.55 19.88
C GLY A 236 -14.16 -14.02 19.54
N GLY A 237 -14.02 -14.37 18.25
CA GLY A 237 -14.05 -15.75 17.78
C GLY A 237 -12.75 -16.51 18.08
N SER A 238 -12.58 -17.67 17.42
CA SER A 238 -11.35 -18.46 17.56
C SER A 238 -10.18 -17.80 16.85
N PRO A 239 -8.97 -17.75 17.47
CA PRO A 239 -7.79 -17.20 16.85
C PRO A 239 -7.46 -17.89 15.52
N GLN A 240 -7.05 -17.13 14.53
CA GLN A 240 -6.68 -17.63 13.21
C GLN A 240 -5.19 -18.00 13.17
N PHE A 241 -4.89 -19.25 12.80
CA PHE A 241 -3.52 -19.64 12.51
C PHE A 241 -2.98 -18.94 11.28
N ILE A 242 -1.85 -18.25 11.41
CA ILE A 242 -1.11 -17.63 10.30
C ILE A 242 0.13 -18.47 10.00
N SER A 243 0.32 -18.81 8.74
CA SER A 243 1.46 -19.63 8.31
C SER A 243 2.80 -18.89 8.51
N PRO A 244 3.88 -19.57 8.94
CA PRO A 244 5.22 -18.98 8.99
C PRO A 244 5.67 -18.33 7.67
N VAL A 245 5.26 -18.89 6.53
CA VAL A 245 5.55 -18.32 5.20
C VAL A 245 4.89 -16.93 5.00
N GLU A 246 3.78 -16.65 5.67
CA GLU A 246 3.11 -15.35 5.61
C GLU A 246 3.70 -14.36 6.62
N PHE A 247 3.92 -14.76 7.88
CA PHE A 247 4.26 -13.79 8.92
C PHE A 247 5.77 -13.57 9.12
N ILE A 248 6.64 -14.56 8.87
CA ILE A 248 8.10 -14.37 9.05
C ILE A 248 8.65 -13.26 8.13
N PRO A 249 8.31 -13.21 6.83
CA PRO A 249 8.74 -12.08 5.99
C PRO A 249 8.27 -10.71 6.50
N LEU A 250 7.07 -10.63 7.08
CA LEU A 250 6.55 -9.39 7.67
C LEU A 250 7.31 -8.98 8.92
N LEU A 251 7.68 -9.93 9.79
CA LEU A 251 8.55 -9.67 10.94
C LEU A 251 9.94 -9.18 10.49
N GLU A 252 10.48 -9.71 9.41
CA GLU A 252 11.76 -9.30 8.84
C GLU A 252 11.69 -7.89 8.25
N GLU A 253 10.69 -7.61 7.44
CA GLU A 253 10.46 -6.30 6.80
C GLU A 253 10.24 -5.19 7.84
N SER A 254 9.47 -5.46 8.89
CA SER A 254 9.19 -4.52 9.98
C SER A 254 10.30 -4.40 11.03
N GLY A 255 11.25 -5.35 11.04
CA GLY A 255 12.27 -5.45 12.08
C GLY A 255 11.79 -6.11 13.39
N LEU A 256 10.52 -6.49 13.50
CA LEU A 256 9.97 -7.21 14.64
C LEU A 256 10.58 -8.59 14.85
N ILE A 257 11.24 -9.12 13.83
CA ILE A 257 11.99 -10.38 13.94
C ILE A 257 13.06 -10.35 15.04
N ILE A 258 13.56 -9.17 15.43
CA ILE A 258 14.56 -9.01 16.48
C ILE A 258 13.95 -9.29 17.86
N PRO A 259 12.94 -8.55 18.34
CA PRO A 259 12.33 -8.84 19.65
C PRO A 259 11.65 -10.21 19.69
N VAL A 260 10.97 -10.64 18.63
CA VAL A 260 10.34 -11.97 18.56
C VAL A 260 11.37 -13.08 18.56
N GLY A 261 12.49 -12.90 17.87
CA GLY A 261 13.58 -13.86 17.86
C GLY A 261 14.26 -14.01 19.24
N LYS A 262 14.42 -12.92 19.99
CA LYS A 262 14.90 -12.97 21.38
C LYS A 262 13.91 -13.74 22.25
N TRP A 263 12.64 -13.46 22.13
CA TRP A 263 11.58 -14.18 22.86
C TRP A 263 11.59 -15.69 22.60
N ILE A 264 11.67 -16.13 21.33
CA ILE A 264 11.69 -17.57 21.01
C ILE A 264 12.96 -18.26 21.55
N LEU A 265 14.12 -17.58 21.52
CA LEU A 265 15.36 -18.09 22.12
C LEU A 265 15.20 -18.29 23.62
N GLU A 266 14.64 -17.32 24.35
CA GLU A 266 14.38 -17.44 25.79
C GLU A 266 13.40 -18.57 26.12
N GLN A 267 12.28 -18.70 25.40
CA GLN A 267 11.32 -19.79 25.59
C GLN A 267 11.96 -21.15 25.32
N SER A 268 12.75 -21.24 24.25
CA SER A 268 13.46 -22.48 23.88
C SER A 268 14.51 -22.86 24.89
N ALA A 269 15.27 -21.91 25.44
CA ALA A 269 16.27 -22.15 26.47
C ALA A 269 15.62 -22.64 27.77
N ARG A 270 14.52 -22.00 28.20
CA ARG A 270 13.74 -22.44 29.37
C ARG A 270 13.23 -23.88 29.21
N GLN A 271 12.67 -24.20 28.04
CA GLN A 271 12.17 -25.54 27.75
C GLN A 271 13.29 -26.58 27.64
N CYS A 272 14.42 -26.20 27.04
CA CYS A 272 15.62 -27.07 26.97
C CYS A 272 16.12 -27.43 28.38
N ALA A 273 16.18 -26.46 29.27
CA ALA A 273 16.58 -26.71 30.68
C ALA A 273 15.67 -27.66 31.45
N ILE A 274 14.38 -27.74 31.07
CA ILE A 274 13.44 -28.71 31.64
C ILE A 274 13.73 -30.11 31.09
N TRP A 275 13.89 -30.26 29.77
CA TRP A 275 14.05 -31.56 29.13
C TRP A 275 15.42 -32.21 29.34
N THR A 276 16.47 -31.41 29.48
CA THR A 276 17.82 -31.93 29.85
C THR A 276 17.89 -32.62 31.20
N LYS A 277 16.92 -32.35 32.11
CA LYS A 277 16.79 -33.10 33.37
C LYS A 277 16.31 -34.55 33.19
N GLN A 278 15.65 -34.82 32.04
CA GLN A 278 15.08 -36.13 31.73
C GLN A 278 15.87 -36.90 30.65
N ILE A 279 16.48 -36.15 29.73
CA ILE A 279 17.22 -36.67 28.58
C ILE A 279 18.59 -36.03 28.57
N GLU A 280 19.62 -36.82 28.87
CA GLU A 280 20.99 -36.34 28.87
C GLU A 280 21.42 -35.81 27.49
N SER A 281 22.08 -34.64 27.50
CA SER A 281 22.54 -33.97 26.26
C SER A 281 21.46 -33.58 25.28
N PHE A 282 20.19 -33.40 25.75
CA PHE A 282 19.13 -32.90 24.93
C PHE A 282 19.45 -31.49 24.43
N ARG A 283 19.13 -31.18 23.15
CA ARG A 283 19.35 -29.87 22.54
C ARG A 283 18.13 -29.41 21.77
N ILE A 284 17.96 -28.09 21.70
CA ILE A 284 16.93 -27.46 20.87
C ILE A 284 17.63 -26.62 19.79
N ASN A 285 17.28 -26.85 18.54
CA ASN A 285 17.68 -26.01 17.42
C ASN A 285 16.68 -24.87 17.28
N VAL A 286 17.15 -23.65 17.13
CA VAL A 286 16.32 -22.45 16.90
C VAL A 286 16.77 -21.80 15.60
N ASN A 287 15.83 -21.48 14.73
CA ASN A 287 16.09 -20.78 13.47
C ASN A 287 16.33 -19.29 13.76
N VAL A 288 17.38 -18.73 13.19
CA VAL A 288 17.76 -17.32 13.34
C VAL A 288 17.74 -16.65 11.98
N SER A 289 17.04 -15.51 11.87
CA SER A 289 17.00 -14.72 10.65
C SER A 289 18.33 -13.98 10.43
N TYR A 290 18.70 -13.83 9.16
CA TYR A 290 19.86 -13.02 8.76
C TYR A 290 19.78 -11.58 9.27
N ILE A 291 18.59 -11.01 9.36
CA ILE A 291 18.36 -9.64 9.88
C ILE A 291 18.74 -9.56 11.36
N GLN A 292 18.44 -10.58 12.16
CA GLN A 292 18.86 -10.66 13.56
C GLN A 292 20.38 -10.66 13.70
N VAL A 293 21.07 -11.44 12.84
CA VAL A 293 22.52 -11.54 12.88
C VAL A 293 23.21 -10.20 12.56
N ILE A 294 22.64 -9.41 11.63
CA ILE A 294 23.25 -8.13 11.22
C ILE A 294 22.87 -6.96 12.12
N LYS A 295 21.62 -6.93 12.61
CA LYS A 295 21.07 -5.77 13.29
C LYS A 295 20.95 -5.91 14.80
N SER A 296 21.32 -7.05 15.36
CA SER A 296 21.33 -7.27 16.81
C SER A 296 22.53 -8.10 17.26
N ASP A 297 22.90 -7.99 18.51
CA ASP A 297 23.98 -8.78 19.13
C ASP A 297 23.46 -10.15 19.63
N VAL A 298 22.78 -10.90 18.74
CA VAL A 298 22.18 -12.22 19.07
C VAL A 298 23.15 -13.21 19.73
N LEU A 299 24.47 -12.97 19.59
CA LEU A 299 25.50 -13.82 20.17
C LEU A 299 25.99 -13.36 21.57
N THR A 300 25.57 -12.17 22.00
CA THR A 300 25.98 -11.56 23.28
C THR A 300 24.83 -11.34 24.26
N ASP A 301 23.60 -11.36 23.81
CA ASP A 301 22.37 -11.34 24.60
C ASP A 301 21.91 -12.75 25.00
#